data_36015ce3bf2d349ccc5715c8b34f6ac6
#
_entry.id   36015ce3bf2d349ccc5715c8b34f6ac6
#
_cell.length_a   1.000
_cell.length_b   1.000
_cell.length_c   1.000
_cell.angle_alpha   90.00
_cell.angle_beta   90.00
_cell.angle_gamma   90.00
#
_symmetry.space_group_name_H-M   'P 1'
#
loop_
_entity.id
_entity.type
_entity.pdbx_description
1 polymer ?
#
loop_
_entity_poly.entity_id
_entity_poly.type
_entity_poly.pdbx_seq_one_letter_code
_entity_poly.pdbx_strand_id
1 'polypeptide(L)'
;MTDTTIDSTFGFRSPQVCKVVGITYRQLDYWDRTGLLGPSMQEATGSGTQRLYSFQDIVTLRVIKRLKDAGTSLHKIRQAFDQLEEEVGSDWRLQDVTLLSDGTTIYAATSPEQVVDL
;
A
#
# COMPACT_ATOMS: atom_id res chain seq x y z
N MET A 1 -15.50 27.49 -4.44
CA MET A 1 -14.38 26.87 -3.75
C MET A 1 -14.26 25.45 -4.18
N THR A 2 -13.09 25.10 -4.41
CA THR A 2 -12.83 23.70 -4.70
C THR A 2 -12.90 22.93 -3.41
N ASP A 3 -13.72 21.93 -3.40
CA ASP A 3 -13.77 21.03 -2.28
C ASP A 3 -12.45 20.27 -2.22
N THR A 4 -11.76 20.37 -1.11
CA THR A 4 -10.51 19.67 -0.92
C THR A 4 -10.73 18.23 -0.44
N THR A 5 -11.97 17.85 -0.19
CA THR A 5 -12.30 16.50 0.18
C THR A 5 -12.06 15.59 -1.00
N ILE A 6 -11.29 14.53 -0.79
CA ILE A 6 -11.04 13.56 -1.84
C ILE A 6 -12.29 12.73 -2.02
N ASP A 7 -12.86 12.80 -3.22
CA ASP A 7 -13.98 11.95 -3.58
C ASP A 7 -13.44 10.54 -3.86
N SER A 8 -13.99 9.54 -3.19
CA SER A 8 -13.56 8.17 -3.35
C SER A 8 -13.81 7.62 -4.76
N THR A 9 -14.60 8.33 -5.57
CA THR A 9 -14.81 7.93 -6.97
C THR A 9 -13.69 8.42 -7.89
N PHE A 10 -12.86 9.35 -7.43
CA PHE A 10 -11.73 9.83 -8.22
C PHE A 10 -10.50 8.96 -7.99
N GLY A 11 -9.91 8.53 -9.10
CA GLY A 11 -8.67 7.81 -9.04
C GLY A 11 -7.47 8.75 -9.15
N PHE A 12 -6.33 8.28 -8.66
CA PHE A 12 -5.06 8.98 -8.79
C PHE A 12 -4.23 8.27 -9.85
N ARG A 13 -3.66 9.05 -10.77
CA ARG A 13 -2.81 8.49 -11.81
C ARG A 13 -1.41 8.24 -11.31
N SER A 14 -0.67 7.37 -12.00
CA SER A 14 0.67 6.98 -11.59
C SER A 14 1.60 8.16 -11.29
N PRO A 15 1.66 9.23 -12.10
CA PRO A 15 2.55 10.34 -11.78
C PRO A 15 2.23 11.02 -10.46
N GLN A 16 0.94 11.17 -10.14
CA GLN A 16 0.50 11.76 -8.88
C GLN A 16 0.87 10.85 -7.70
N VAL A 17 0.64 9.55 -7.86
CA VAL A 17 0.96 8.56 -6.84
C VAL A 17 2.45 8.57 -6.54
N CYS A 18 3.29 8.54 -7.56
CA CYS A 18 4.73 8.56 -7.40
C CYS A 18 5.19 9.81 -6.65
N LYS A 19 4.60 10.96 -6.97
CA LYS A 19 4.97 12.22 -6.32
C LYS A 19 4.57 12.24 -4.85
N VAL A 20 3.36 11.78 -4.55
CA VAL A 20 2.85 11.78 -3.18
C VAL A 20 3.57 10.76 -2.30
N VAL A 21 3.81 9.57 -2.84
CA VAL A 21 4.45 8.50 -2.08
C VAL A 21 5.96 8.67 -2.00
N GLY A 22 6.56 9.31 -3.01
CA GLY A 22 8.00 9.49 -3.06
C GLY A 22 8.73 8.29 -3.64
N ILE A 23 8.13 7.66 -4.66
CA ILE A 23 8.72 6.51 -5.35
C ILE A 23 8.82 6.80 -6.84
N THR A 24 9.63 5.99 -7.52
CA THR A 24 9.76 6.10 -8.97
C THR A 24 8.63 5.33 -9.65
N TYR A 25 8.37 5.69 -10.91
CA TYR A 25 7.41 4.93 -11.71
C TYR A 25 7.84 3.47 -11.85
N ARG A 26 9.14 3.23 -11.96
CA ARG A 26 9.66 1.86 -12.05
C ARG A 26 9.30 1.04 -10.82
N GLN A 27 9.42 1.63 -9.63
CA GLN A 27 9.03 0.96 -8.40
C GLN A 27 7.53 0.68 -8.36
N LEU A 28 6.73 1.68 -8.73
CA LEU A 28 5.27 1.53 -8.73
C LEU A 28 4.85 0.43 -9.70
N ASP A 29 5.42 0.44 -10.91
CA ASP A 29 5.12 -0.56 -11.93
C ASP A 29 5.56 -1.96 -11.50
N TYR A 30 6.73 -2.08 -10.90
CA TYR A 30 7.24 -3.36 -10.41
C TYR A 30 6.34 -3.93 -9.33
N TRP A 31 5.88 -3.09 -8.40
CA TRP A 31 5.01 -3.54 -7.32
C TRP A 31 3.65 -4.02 -7.85
N ASP A 32 3.14 -3.37 -8.89
CA ASP A 32 1.91 -3.80 -9.55
C ASP A 32 2.12 -5.14 -10.25
N ARG A 33 3.16 -5.24 -11.09
CA ARG A 33 3.39 -6.45 -11.88
C ARG A 33 3.72 -7.66 -11.02
N THR A 34 4.32 -7.46 -9.86
CA THR A 34 4.67 -8.58 -8.97
C THR A 34 3.58 -8.91 -7.96
N GLY A 35 2.45 -8.21 -8.01
CA GLY A 35 1.31 -8.52 -7.17
C GLY A 35 1.40 -8.01 -5.75
N LEU A 36 2.34 -7.10 -5.45
CA LEU A 36 2.43 -6.52 -4.11
C LEU A 36 1.28 -5.54 -3.87
N LEU A 37 1.11 -4.59 -4.77
CA LEU A 37 -0.01 -3.67 -4.74
C LEU A 37 -0.22 -3.10 -6.14
N GLY A 38 -1.41 -3.28 -6.69
CA GLY A 38 -1.82 -2.69 -7.94
C GLY A 38 -2.91 -1.65 -7.75
N PRO A 39 -3.29 -0.96 -8.82
CA PRO A 39 -4.34 0.04 -8.75
C PRO A 39 -5.69 -0.63 -8.52
N SER A 40 -6.38 -0.25 -7.45
CA SER A 40 -7.65 -0.88 -7.12
C SER A 40 -8.82 -0.32 -7.92
N MET A 41 -8.67 0.85 -8.54
CA MET A 41 -9.76 1.48 -9.28
C MET A 41 -9.76 1.12 -10.76
N GLN A 42 -8.59 1.09 -11.38
CA GLN A 42 -8.50 0.75 -12.81
C GLN A 42 -7.09 0.28 -13.15
N GLU A 43 -7.01 -0.91 -13.72
CA GLU A 43 -5.74 -1.46 -14.19
C GLU A 43 -5.48 -0.99 -15.62
N ALA A 44 -4.22 -0.89 -16.01
CA ALA A 44 -3.87 -0.60 -17.39
C ALA A 44 -4.03 -1.88 -18.22
N THR A 45 -4.96 -1.84 -19.18
CA THR A 45 -5.27 -3.03 -20.00
C THR A 45 -4.87 -2.86 -21.45
N GLY A 46 -4.15 -1.77 -21.76
CA GLY A 46 -3.70 -1.55 -23.13
C GLY A 46 -3.39 -0.10 -23.37
N SER A 47 -3.16 0.22 -24.62
CA SER A 47 -2.84 1.59 -25.04
C SER A 47 -3.99 2.52 -24.71
N GLY A 48 -3.69 3.62 -24.06
CA GLY A 48 -4.69 4.63 -23.72
C GLY A 48 -5.40 4.39 -22.39
N THR A 49 -5.23 3.21 -21.79
CA THR A 49 -5.80 2.92 -20.48
C THR A 49 -4.77 3.24 -19.41
N GLN A 50 -5.16 4.00 -18.41
CA GLN A 50 -4.26 4.40 -17.34
C GLN A 50 -4.63 3.69 -16.04
N ARG A 51 -3.61 3.40 -15.24
CA ARG A 51 -3.82 2.88 -13.89
C ARG A 51 -4.39 3.97 -13.02
N LEU A 52 -5.44 3.63 -12.25
CA LEU A 52 -6.03 4.54 -11.29
C LEU A 52 -6.00 3.92 -9.91
N TYR A 53 -5.39 4.65 -8.99
CA TYR A 53 -5.20 4.22 -7.61
C TYR A 53 -6.17 4.95 -6.71
N SER A 54 -6.68 4.26 -5.71
CA SER A 54 -7.56 4.86 -4.72
C SER A 54 -6.74 5.59 -3.65
N PHE A 55 -7.43 6.37 -2.82
CA PHE A 55 -6.79 6.97 -1.66
C PHE A 55 -6.21 5.91 -0.73
N GLN A 56 -6.95 4.82 -0.53
CA GLN A 56 -6.47 3.70 0.29
C GLN A 56 -5.21 3.07 -0.29
N ASP A 57 -5.12 2.97 -1.61
CA ASP A 57 -3.92 2.48 -2.26
C ASP A 57 -2.72 3.36 -1.93
N ILE A 58 -2.91 4.68 -1.94
CA ILE A 58 -1.84 5.62 -1.63
C ILE A 58 -1.37 5.44 -0.19
N VAL A 59 -2.30 5.28 0.75
CA VAL A 59 -1.95 5.04 2.15
C VAL A 59 -1.12 3.77 2.28
N THR A 60 -1.53 2.69 1.62
CA THR A 60 -0.82 1.42 1.63
C THR A 60 0.58 1.56 1.02
N LEU A 61 0.68 2.26 -0.11
CA LEU A 61 1.98 2.48 -0.76
C LEU A 61 2.94 3.27 0.13
N ARG A 62 2.44 4.25 0.87
CA ARG A 62 3.27 5.00 1.80
C ARG A 62 3.80 4.11 2.92
N VAL A 63 2.99 3.19 3.40
CA VAL A 63 3.42 2.23 4.42
C VAL A 63 4.51 1.32 3.84
N ILE A 64 4.31 0.81 2.63
CA ILE A 64 5.31 -0.02 1.96
C ILE A 64 6.63 0.75 1.82
N LYS A 65 6.56 2.00 1.39
CA LYS A 65 7.75 2.84 1.23
C LYS A 65 8.50 3.00 2.55
N ARG A 66 7.78 3.26 3.64
CA ARG A 66 8.39 3.40 4.96
C ARG A 66 9.05 2.12 5.45
N LEU A 67 8.40 0.99 5.22
CA LEU A 67 8.97 -0.30 5.60
C LEU A 67 10.24 -0.58 4.78
N LYS A 68 10.22 -0.27 3.49
CA LYS A 68 11.40 -0.41 2.64
C LYS A 68 12.54 0.49 3.12
N ASP A 69 12.24 1.73 3.44
CA ASP A 69 13.24 2.68 3.91
C ASP A 69 13.83 2.26 5.27
N ALA A 70 13.05 1.53 6.06
CA ALA A 70 13.53 0.99 7.33
C ALA A 70 14.36 -0.28 7.16
N GLY A 71 14.58 -0.73 5.92
CA GLY A 71 15.43 -1.88 5.64
C GLY A 71 14.68 -3.19 5.43
N THR A 72 13.35 -3.17 5.42
CA THR A 72 12.56 -4.38 5.23
C THR A 72 12.49 -4.73 3.73
N SER A 73 12.72 -5.99 3.38
CA SER A 73 12.65 -6.43 1.99
C SER A 73 11.22 -6.47 1.49
N LEU A 74 11.05 -6.33 0.16
CA LEU A 74 9.72 -6.46 -0.45
C LEU A 74 9.14 -7.86 -0.22
N HIS A 75 9.99 -8.88 -0.22
CA HIS A 75 9.55 -10.24 0.05
C HIS A 75 8.91 -10.34 1.44
N LYS A 76 9.57 -9.76 2.44
CA LYS A 76 9.06 -9.77 3.81
C LYS A 76 7.77 -8.94 3.92
N ILE A 77 7.70 -7.81 3.24
CA ILE A 77 6.50 -6.98 3.24
C ILE A 77 5.32 -7.76 2.64
N ARG A 78 5.56 -8.48 1.54
CA ARG A 78 4.51 -9.29 0.91
C ARG A 78 4.03 -10.39 1.84
N GLN A 79 4.97 -11.10 2.48
CA GLN A 79 4.63 -12.14 3.46
C GLN A 79 3.80 -11.56 4.60
N ALA A 80 4.18 -10.38 5.08
CA ALA A 80 3.47 -9.73 6.18
C ALA A 80 2.03 -9.38 5.80
N PHE A 81 1.83 -8.86 4.59
CA PHE A 81 0.48 -8.53 4.12
C PHE A 81 -0.38 -9.78 3.96
N ASP A 82 0.19 -10.86 3.42
CA ASP A 82 -0.53 -12.12 3.29
C ASP A 82 -0.93 -12.67 4.65
N GLN A 83 -0.02 -12.63 5.62
CA GLN A 83 -0.29 -13.11 6.97
C GLN A 83 -1.31 -12.22 7.67
N LEU A 84 -1.25 -10.92 7.45
CA LEU A 84 -2.21 -9.99 8.04
C LEU A 84 -3.62 -10.32 7.56
N GLU A 85 -3.77 -10.65 6.28
CA GLU A 85 -5.04 -11.06 5.73
C GLU A 85 -5.58 -12.31 6.41
N GLU A 86 -4.69 -13.28 6.71
CA GLU A 86 -5.09 -14.50 7.43
C GLU A 86 -5.50 -14.22 8.87
N GLU A 87 -4.79 -13.31 9.55
CA GLU A 87 -5.01 -13.05 10.98
C GLU A 87 -6.23 -12.18 11.23
N VAL A 88 -6.48 -11.17 10.40
CA VAL A 88 -7.53 -10.20 10.64
C VAL A 88 -8.62 -10.18 9.56
N GLY A 89 -8.49 -11.06 8.55
CA GLY A 89 -9.48 -11.14 7.48
C GLY A 89 -9.11 -10.28 6.29
N SER A 90 -9.84 -10.49 5.19
CA SER A 90 -9.52 -9.84 3.92
C SER A 90 -10.00 -8.39 3.84
N ASP A 91 -10.82 -7.95 4.78
CA ASP A 91 -11.31 -6.57 4.82
C ASP A 91 -10.58 -5.69 5.85
N TRP A 92 -9.38 -6.12 6.27
CA TRP A 92 -8.55 -5.29 7.13
C TRP A 92 -8.15 -4.00 6.42
N ARG A 93 -7.89 -2.95 7.20
CA ARG A 93 -7.43 -1.66 6.67
C ARG A 93 -6.25 -1.19 7.48
N LEU A 94 -5.29 -0.55 6.80
CA LEU A 94 -4.10 -0.05 7.49
C LEU A 94 -4.44 1.01 8.54
N GLN A 95 -5.53 1.73 8.37
CA GLN A 95 -5.97 2.70 9.38
C GLN A 95 -6.39 2.05 10.69
N ASP A 96 -6.73 0.75 10.66
CA ASP A 96 -7.13 0.00 11.83
C ASP A 96 -5.99 -0.84 12.40
N VAL A 97 -4.85 -0.84 11.73
CA VAL A 97 -3.70 -1.66 12.09
C VAL A 97 -2.45 -0.80 12.03
N THR A 98 -1.65 -0.83 13.07
CA THR A 98 -0.34 -0.19 13.08
C THR A 98 0.72 -1.22 12.76
N LEU A 99 1.52 -0.95 11.73
CA LEU A 99 2.64 -1.82 11.37
C LEU A 99 3.93 -1.24 11.93
N LEU A 100 4.69 -2.10 12.58
CA LEU A 100 5.96 -1.75 13.20
C LEU A 100 7.04 -2.65 12.61
N SER A 101 8.24 -2.12 12.44
CA SER A 101 9.35 -2.90 11.92
C SER A 101 10.63 -2.56 12.63
N ASP A 102 11.44 -3.58 12.91
CA ASP A 102 12.80 -3.41 13.42
C ASP A 102 13.85 -3.62 12.32
N GLY A 103 13.42 -3.70 11.06
CA GLY A 103 14.28 -3.94 9.91
C GLY A 103 14.33 -5.40 9.48
N THR A 104 13.93 -6.31 10.34
CA THR A 104 13.91 -7.75 10.02
C THR A 104 12.54 -8.37 10.22
N THR A 105 11.78 -7.89 11.21
CA THR A 105 10.46 -8.41 11.54
C THR A 105 9.44 -7.32 11.44
N ILE A 106 8.25 -7.65 10.95
CA ILE A 106 7.12 -6.73 10.91
C ILE A 106 6.10 -7.21 11.92
N TYR A 107 5.63 -6.28 12.74
CA TYR A 107 4.61 -6.53 13.75
C TYR A 107 3.35 -5.76 13.39
N ALA A 108 2.20 -6.36 13.60
CA ALA A 108 0.92 -5.70 13.41
C ALA A 108 0.26 -5.51 14.77
N ALA A 109 -0.06 -4.26 15.08
CA ALA A 109 -0.74 -3.92 16.32
C ALA A 109 -2.17 -3.48 15.99
N THR A 110 -3.17 -4.23 16.44
CA THR A 110 -4.57 -3.90 16.27
C THR A 110 -5.11 -3.14 17.47
N SER A 111 -4.42 -3.24 18.60
CA SER A 111 -4.69 -2.48 19.81
C SER A 111 -3.40 -2.48 20.63
N PRO A 112 -3.32 -1.64 21.69
CA PRO A 112 -2.12 -1.63 22.54
C PRO A 112 -1.81 -3.00 23.18
N GLU A 113 -2.83 -3.83 23.37
CA GLU A 113 -2.67 -5.13 23.99
C GLU A 113 -2.47 -6.27 23.00
N GLN A 114 -2.64 -6.01 21.71
CA GLN A 114 -2.67 -7.07 20.71
C GLN A 114 -1.69 -6.76 19.59
N VAL A 115 -0.54 -7.38 19.66
CA VAL A 115 0.52 -7.24 18.66
C VAL A 115 0.81 -8.60 18.07
N VAL A 116 0.78 -8.68 16.74
CA VAL A 116 1.03 -9.93 16.00
C VAL A 116 2.37 -9.82 15.29
N ASP A 117 3.20 -10.84 15.45
CA ASP A 117 4.47 -10.95 14.73
C ASP A 117 4.19 -11.50 13.34
N LEU A 118 4.42 -10.70 12.35
CA LEU A 118 4.26 -11.09 10.95
C LEU A 118 5.64 -11.51 10.38
#